data_558c72c7466b7631dc09e14da1dadbbe
#
_entry.id   558c72c7466b7631dc09e14da1dadbbe
#
_cell.length_a   1.000
_cell.length_b   1.000
_cell.length_c   1.000
_cell.angle_alpha   90.00
_cell.angle_beta   90.00
_cell.angle_gamma   90.00
#
_symmetry.space_group_name_H-M   'P 1'
#
loop_
_entity.id
_entity.type
_entity.pdbx_description
1 polymer ?
#
loop_
_entity_poly.entity_id
_entity_poly.type
_entity_poly.pdbx_seq_one_letter_code
_entity_poly.pdbx_strand_id
1 'polypeptide(L)'
;MFKIYKNIIFLLLFIIPITANAHVQHYDKLNRIEFDIYRNNNHIGKHVFSFKKSNGKFFVKSSINFKIKKFGITLYEYKVEGTEVFEKGTLIQFNSKTEQNGKFKYVNMILQNDKYRIDGSSYKGLAPTSYMLGTWWHHGIIEAEAQISPTSGRIIHQKVTFVGKEEVKTQKKIYKTLRFN
;
A
#
# COMPACT_ATOMS: atom_id res chain seq x y z
N MET A 1 -46.29 -11.83 -36.35
CA MET A 1 -45.72 -12.33 -35.11
C MET A 1 -44.17 -12.29 -35.13
N PHE A 2 -43.55 -11.22 -35.64
CA PHE A 2 -42.09 -11.14 -35.84
C PHE A 2 -41.47 -9.80 -35.36
N LYS A 3 -42.20 -8.97 -34.57
CA LYS A 3 -41.70 -7.66 -34.11
C LYS A 3 -41.10 -7.62 -32.69
N ILE A 4 -41.23 -8.68 -31.92
CA ILE A 4 -40.83 -8.67 -30.49
C ILE A 4 -39.34 -9.03 -30.31
N TYR A 5 -38.75 -9.77 -31.22
CA TYR A 5 -37.34 -10.22 -31.08
C TYR A 5 -36.29 -9.15 -31.41
N LYS A 6 -36.63 -8.08 -32.12
CA LYS A 6 -35.65 -7.03 -32.45
C LYS A 6 -35.27 -6.15 -31.26
N ASN A 7 -36.17 -6.00 -30.29
CA ASN A 7 -35.92 -5.15 -29.12
C ASN A 7 -35.17 -5.87 -27.99
N ILE A 8 -35.19 -7.21 -27.98
CA ILE A 8 -34.48 -8.01 -26.94
C ILE A 8 -32.98 -8.08 -27.24
N ILE A 9 -32.57 -8.09 -28.52
CA ILE A 9 -31.17 -8.10 -28.94
C ILE A 9 -30.47 -6.79 -28.60
N PHE A 10 -31.18 -5.68 -28.60
CA PHE A 10 -30.60 -4.35 -28.31
C PHE A 10 -30.36 -4.15 -26.80
N LEU A 11 -31.05 -4.87 -25.91
CA LEU A 11 -30.90 -4.77 -24.47
C LEU A 11 -29.72 -5.61 -23.92
N LEU A 12 -29.28 -6.62 -24.66
CA LEU A 12 -28.20 -7.53 -24.27
C LEU A 12 -26.79 -6.97 -24.58
N LEU A 13 -26.69 -5.88 -25.34
CA LEU A 13 -25.41 -5.28 -25.75
C LEU A 13 -24.85 -4.25 -24.74
N PHE A 14 -25.54 -4.00 -23.62
CA PHE A 14 -25.13 -2.99 -22.61
C PHE A 14 -24.56 -3.55 -21.33
N ILE A 15 -24.37 -4.87 -21.22
CA ILE A 15 -23.65 -5.46 -20.08
C ILE A 15 -22.20 -5.75 -20.53
N ILE A 16 -21.45 -4.70 -20.84
CA ILE A 16 -20.00 -4.78 -20.84
C ILE A 16 -19.58 -4.64 -19.37
N PRO A 17 -18.99 -5.66 -18.74
CA PRO A 17 -18.41 -5.47 -17.43
C PRO A 17 -17.30 -4.43 -17.59
N ILE A 18 -17.54 -3.23 -17.09
CA ILE A 18 -16.47 -2.25 -16.89
C ILE A 18 -15.61 -2.87 -15.78
N THR A 19 -14.59 -3.58 -16.18
CA THR A 19 -13.55 -3.99 -15.26
C THR A 19 -12.93 -2.70 -14.72
N ALA A 20 -13.25 -2.39 -13.48
CA ALA A 20 -12.66 -1.27 -12.75
C ALA A 20 -11.15 -1.58 -12.59
N ASN A 21 -10.39 -1.31 -13.64
CA ASN A 21 -8.95 -1.28 -13.57
C ASN A 21 -8.56 0.01 -12.84
N ALA A 22 -8.31 -0.16 -11.55
CA ALA A 22 -7.13 0.27 -11.04
C ALA A 22 -6.89 1.52 -10.23
N HIS A 23 -6.92 1.26 -9.00
CA HIS A 23 -6.52 2.16 -7.92
C HIS A 23 -5.08 2.73 -8.01
N VAL A 24 -4.15 2.03 -8.67
CA VAL A 24 -2.75 2.49 -8.84
C VAL A 24 -2.64 3.70 -9.78
N GLN A 25 -3.54 3.86 -10.75
CA GLN A 25 -3.52 4.95 -11.73
C GLN A 25 -3.76 6.34 -11.10
N HIS A 26 -4.40 6.44 -9.94
CA HIS A 26 -4.56 7.71 -9.23
C HIS A 26 -3.24 8.34 -8.79
N TYR A 27 -2.20 7.53 -8.62
CA TYR A 27 -0.88 7.96 -8.16
C TYR A 27 0.10 8.24 -9.30
N ASP A 28 -0.33 8.07 -10.55
CA ASP A 28 0.49 8.23 -11.75
C ASP A 28 1.10 9.62 -11.93
N LYS A 29 0.45 10.65 -11.35
CA LYS A 29 0.90 12.05 -11.41
C LYS A 29 1.77 12.43 -10.21
N LEU A 30 1.88 11.55 -9.21
CA LEU A 30 2.69 11.81 -8.03
C LEU A 30 4.11 11.31 -8.28
N ASN A 31 5.09 12.17 -7.97
CA ASN A 31 6.50 11.79 -7.97
C ASN A 31 6.99 11.44 -6.56
N ARG A 32 6.37 12.07 -5.53
CA ARG A 32 6.81 11.93 -4.15
C ARG A 32 5.70 12.29 -3.16
N ILE A 33 5.64 11.51 -2.07
CA ILE A 33 4.88 11.85 -0.85
C ILE A 33 5.88 11.79 0.30
N GLU A 34 5.84 12.78 1.18
CA GLU A 34 6.74 12.84 2.33
C GLU A 34 5.95 13.21 3.58
N PHE A 35 6.19 12.46 4.65
CA PHE A 35 5.62 12.70 5.97
C PHE A 35 6.75 12.93 6.97
N ASP A 36 6.66 14.00 7.74
CA ASP A 36 7.48 14.18 8.93
C ASP A 36 6.90 13.35 10.08
N ILE A 37 7.77 12.67 10.82
CA ILE A 37 7.39 11.83 11.95
C ILE A 37 7.70 12.63 13.24
N TYR A 38 6.66 12.79 14.07
CA TYR A 38 6.77 13.48 15.35
C TYR A 38 6.46 12.55 16.51
N ARG A 39 7.15 12.78 17.63
CA ARG A 39 6.84 12.18 18.92
C ARG A 39 6.88 13.29 19.98
N ASN A 40 5.78 13.49 20.71
CA ASN A 40 5.65 14.53 21.72
C ASN A 40 6.09 15.92 21.16
N ASN A 41 5.59 16.29 19.99
CA ASN A 41 5.91 17.51 19.23
C ASN A 41 7.38 17.65 18.75
N ASN A 42 8.24 16.68 19.03
CA ASN A 42 9.61 16.68 18.51
C ASN A 42 9.67 15.91 17.19
N HIS A 43 10.25 16.53 16.17
CA HIS A 43 10.54 15.87 14.90
C HIS A 43 11.60 14.78 15.14
N ILE A 44 11.30 13.54 14.76
CA ILE A 44 12.18 12.40 14.98
C ILE A 44 12.64 11.73 13.69
N GLY A 45 12.01 12.03 12.56
CA GLY A 45 12.37 11.43 11.27
C GLY A 45 11.35 11.64 10.17
N LYS A 46 11.46 10.85 9.11
CA LYS A 46 10.64 10.96 7.91
C LYS A 46 10.19 9.61 7.37
N HIS A 47 9.04 9.62 6.70
CA HIS A 47 8.56 8.55 5.84
C HIS A 47 8.34 9.10 4.44
N VAL A 48 9.00 8.52 3.46
CA VAL A 48 9.02 9.01 2.08
C VAL A 48 8.59 7.90 1.13
N PHE A 49 7.70 8.24 0.19
CA PHE A 49 7.39 7.44 -0.99
C PHE A 49 7.86 8.17 -2.23
N SER A 50 8.50 7.46 -3.15
CA SER A 50 8.91 7.96 -4.45
C SER A 50 8.32 7.06 -5.55
N PHE A 51 7.67 7.68 -6.53
CA PHE A 51 6.94 7.01 -7.60
C PHE A 51 7.67 7.20 -8.91
N LYS A 52 7.81 6.13 -9.71
CA LYS A 52 8.45 6.18 -11.02
C LYS A 52 7.79 5.21 -11.99
N LYS A 53 7.48 5.66 -13.18
CA LYS A 53 7.14 4.79 -14.32
C LYS A 53 8.37 4.56 -15.18
N SER A 54 8.62 3.32 -15.57
CA SER A 54 9.68 2.94 -16.48
C SER A 54 9.36 1.60 -17.13
N ASN A 55 9.51 1.49 -18.45
CA ASN A 55 9.35 0.26 -19.22
C ASN A 55 8.01 -0.47 -18.95
N GLY A 56 6.91 0.27 -18.92
CA GLY A 56 5.57 -0.30 -18.67
C GLY A 56 5.30 -0.72 -17.23
N LYS A 57 6.25 -0.54 -16.32
CA LYS A 57 6.12 -0.84 -14.90
C LYS A 57 6.04 0.42 -14.06
N PHE A 58 5.37 0.29 -12.92
CA PHE A 58 5.27 1.35 -11.91
C PHE A 58 6.02 0.91 -10.66
N PHE A 59 6.97 1.72 -10.23
CA PHE A 59 7.85 1.49 -9.10
C PHE A 59 7.46 2.43 -7.96
N VAL A 60 7.30 1.87 -6.76
CA VAL A 60 7.13 2.65 -5.53
C VAL A 60 8.27 2.31 -4.59
N LYS A 61 9.12 3.29 -4.32
CA LYS A 61 10.15 3.17 -3.28
C LYS A 61 9.66 3.82 -2.01
N SER A 62 9.68 3.09 -0.91
CA SER A 62 9.38 3.59 0.43
C SER A 62 10.63 3.62 1.28
N SER A 63 10.79 4.70 2.06
CA SER A 63 11.88 4.84 3.02
C SER A 63 11.33 5.42 4.31
N ILE A 64 11.57 4.74 5.42
CA ILE A 64 11.28 5.23 6.77
C ILE A 64 12.61 5.33 7.49
N ASN A 65 12.86 6.48 8.10
CA ASN A 65 14.04 6.66 8.94
C ASN A 65 13.68 7.57 10.12
N PHE A 66 13.74 7.05 11.33
CA PHE A 66 13.58 7.86 12.52
C PHE A 66 14.42 7.37 13.70
N LYS A 67 14.75 8.31 14.60
CA LYS A 67 15.50 8.06 15.82
C LYS A 67 14.82 8.74 17.01
N ILE A 68 14.69 7.99 18.09
CA ILE A 68 14.24 8.52 19.37
C ILE A 68 15.49 8.71 20.24
N LYS A 69 15.73 9.97 20.63
CA LYS A 69 16.87 10.35 21.47
C LYS A 69 16.39 10.89 22.81
N LYS A 70 17.17 10.68 23.87
CA LYS A 70 16.99 11.30 25.17
C LYS A 70 18.37 11.66 25.72
N PHE A 71 18.57 12.88 26.15
CA PHE A 71 19.86 13.40 26.63
C PHE A 71 21.04 13.11 25.69
N GLY A 72 20.84 13.27 24.36
CA GLY A 72 21.86 13.00 23.36
C GLY A 72 22.06 11.51 23.00
N ILE A 73 21.51 10.58 23.79
CA ILE A 73 21.65 9.14 23.59
C ILE A 73 20.52 8.64 22.69
N THR A 74 20.84 7.84 21.66
CA THR A 74 19.85 7.17 20.83
C THR A 74 19.26 5.97 21.57
N LEU A 75 17.97 6.06 21.92
CA LEU A 75 17.24 4.98 22.59
C LEU A 75 16.58 4.01 21.61
N TYR A 76 16.24 4.51 20.42
CA TYR A 76 15.59 3.72 19.39
C TYR A 76 15.92 4.26 18.02
N GLU A 77 16.29 3.38 17.11
CA GLU A 77 16.52 3.67 15.69
C GLU A 77 15.73 2.71 14.83
N TYR A 78 15.09 3.24 13.79
CA TYR A 78 14.29 2.46 12.87
C TYR A 78 14.50 2.96 11.45
N LYS A 79 14.92 2.03 10.58
CA LYS A 79 15.10 2.26 9.16
C LYS A 79 14.40 1.18 8.37
N VAL A 80 13.66 1.56 7.35
CA VAL A 80 13.05 0.66 6.38
C VAL A 80 13.29 1.20 4.99
N GLU A 81 13.70 0.35 4.10
CA GLU A 81 13.73 0.61 2.68
C GLU A 81 12.97 -0.50 1.96
N GLY A 82 12.03 -0.12 1.11
CA GLY A 82 11.21 -1.04 0.34
C GLY A 82 11.06 -0.60 -1.11
N THR A 83 10.83 -1.56 -1.99
CA THR A 83 10.52 -1.31 -3.40
C THR A 83 9.40 -2.25 -3.83
N GLU A 84 8.28 -1.66 -4.25
CA GLU A 84 7.16 -2.31 -4.89
C GLU A 84 7.28 -2.15 -6.40
N VAL A 85 6.98 -3.19 -7.16
CA VAL A 85 6.94 -3.16 -8.62
C VAL A 85 5.57 -3.63 -9.08
N PHE A 86 4.88 -2.76 -9.80
CA PHE A 86 3.58 -3.04 -10.40
C PHE A 86 3.69 -3.16 -11.91
N GLU A 87 2.94 -4.07 -12.48
CA GLU A 87 2.73 -4.21 -13.92
C GLU A 87 1.23 -4.30 -14.21
N LYS A 88 0.74 -3.43 -15.08
CA LYS A 88 -0.71 -3.32 -15.41
C LYS A 88 -1.60 -3.21 -14.15
N GLY A 89 -1.15 -2.50 -13.12
CA GLY A 89 -1.88 -2.31 -11.86
C GLY A 89 -1.74 -3.45 -10.84
N THR A 90 -1.11 -4.55 -11.19
CA THR A 90 -0.89 -5.69 -10.29
C THR A 90 0.49 -5.61 -9.65
N LEU A 91 0.59 -5.81 -8.34
CA LEU A 91 1.87 -5.94 -7.65
C LEU A 91 2.53 -7.26 -8.04
N ILE A 92 3.68 -7.18 -8.73
CA ILE A 92 4.41 -8.37 -9.21
C ILE A 92 5.63 -8.71 -8.37
N GLN A 93 6.18 -7.72 -7.66
CA GLN A 93 7.37 -7.91 -6.83
C GLN A 93 7.40 -6.88 -5.70
N PHE A 94 7.91 -7.33 -4.55
CA PHE A 94 8.27 -6.45 -3.43
C PHE A 94 9.55 -6.95 -2.77
N ASN A 95 10.42 -6.01 -2.42
CA ASN A 95 11.61 -6.29 -1.63
C ASN A 95 11.77 -5.21 -0.56
N SER A 96 12.15 -5.62 0.65
CA SER A 96 12.47 -4.67 1.71
C SER A 96 13.60 -5.13 2.62
N LYS A 97 14.24 -4.13 3.23
CA LYS A 97 15.18 -4.30 4.34
C LYS A 97 14.76 -3.39 5.49
N THR A 98 14.75 -3.92 6.68
CA THR A 98 14.40 -3.21 7.92
C THR A 98 15.54 -3.36 8.90
N GLU A 99 15.96 -2.24 9.49
CA GLU A 99 16.87 -2.21 10.63
C GLU A 99 16.13 -1.60 11.83
N GLN A 100 16.08 -2.32 12.92
CA GLN A 100 15.44 -1.91 14.17
C GLN A 100 16.40 -2.14 15.34
N ASN A 101 17.01 -1.09 15.84
CA ASN A 101 18.03 -1.17 16.93
C ASN A 101 19.13 -2.23 16.63
N GLY A 102 19.70 -2.18 15.42
CA GLY A 102 20.71 -3.14 14.97
C GLY A 102 20.20 -4.54 14.61
N LYS A 103 18.90 -4.82 14.78
CA LYS A 103 18.30 -6.08 14.30
C LYS A 103 17.79 -5.92 12.89
N PHE A 104 18.14 -6.87 12.02
CA PHE A 104 17.77 -6.84 10.61
C PHE A 104 16.60 -7.78 10.32
N LYS A 105 15.69 -7.30 9.47
CA LYS A 105 14.59 -8.07 8.90
C LYS A 105 14.51 -7.80 7.40
N TYR A 106 13.86 -8.69 6.68
CA TYR A 106 13.69 -8.55 5.23
C TYR A 106 12.37 -9.17 4.76
N VAL A 107 11.98 -8.77 3.56
CA VAL A 107 10.93 -9.42 2.79
C VAL A 107 11.36 -9.45 1.34
N ASN A 108 11.27 -10.64 0.71
CA ASN A 108 11.29 -10.83 -0.73
C ASN A 108 9.97 -11.47 -1.13
N MET A 109 9.23 -10.83 -2.02
CA MET A 109 7.93 -11.31 -2.46
C MET A 109 7.83 -11.18 -3.97
N ILE A 110 7.31 -12.23 -4.62
CA ILE A 110 7.03 -12.24 -6.05
C ILE A 110 5.65 -12.83 -6.31
N LEU A 111 4.99 -12.33 -7.35
CA LEU A 111 3.79 -12.96 -7.89
C LEU A 111 4.18 -14.20 -8.70
N GLN A 112 3.61 -15.34 -8.35
CA GLN A 112 3.85 -16.63 -9.01
C GLN A 112 2.56 -17.46 -9.00
N ASN A 113 2.07 -17.86 -10.18
CA ASN A 113 0.85 -18.68 -10.31
C ASN A 113 -0.34 -18.13 -9.51
N ASP A 114 -0.67 -16.85 -9.70
CA ASP A 114 -1.77 -16.12 -9.04
C ASP A 114 -1.73 -16.10 -7.50
N LYS A 115 -0.53 -16.28 -6.93
CA LYS A 115 -0.26 -16.16 -5.50
C LYS A 115 1.03 -15.38 -5.27
N TYR A 116 1.12 -14.70 -4.15
CA TYR A 116 2.38 -14.15 -3.68
C TYR A 116 3.21 -15.23 -3.01
N ARG A 117 4.41 -15.50 -3.53
CA ARG A 117 5.43 -16.25 -2.83
C ARG A 117 6.25 -15.28 -1.99
N ILE A 118 6.21 -15.49 -0.69
CA ILE A 118 6.85 -14.64 0.32
C ILE A 118 8.03 -15.40 0.93
N ASP A 119 9.20 -14.78 0.96
CA ASP A 119 10.35 -15.14 1.77
C ASP A 119 10.68 -13.97 2.67
N GLY A 120 10.17 -13.98 3.89
CA GLY A 120 10.34 -12.93 4.87
C GLY A 120 10.89 -13.45 6.20
N SER A 121 11.39 -12.53 7.01
CA SER A 121 11.98 -12.85 8.32
C SER A 121 11.01 -13.50 9.29
N SER A 122 9.69 -13.29 9.14
CA SER A 122 8.65 -13.81 10.03
C SER A 122 7.63 -14.72 9.34
N TYR A 123 7.71 -14.86 8.03
CA TYR A 123 6.83 -15.75 7.28
C TYR A 123 7.49 -16.14 5.95
N LYS A 124 7.43 -17.44 5.65
CA LYS A 124 7.83 -18.03 4.37
C LYS A 124 6.70 -18.91 3.87
N GLY A 125 6.17 -18.61 2.69
CA GLY A 125 5.03 -19.34 2.16
C GLY A 125 4.30 -18.60 1.04
N LEU A 126 3.07 -19.04 0.78
CA LEU A 126 2.19 -18.46 -0.24
C LEU A 126 1.07 -17.65 0.43
N ALA A 127 0.67 -16.55 -0.21
CA ALA A 127 -0.47 -15.75 0.18
C ALA A 127 -1.36 -15.45 -1.05
N PRO A 128 -2.69 -15.31 -0.88
CA PRO A 128 -3.59 -14.86 -1.94
C PRO A 128 -3.22 -13.46 -2.44
N THR A 129 -3.50 -13.18 -3.72
CA THR A 129 -3.32 -11.84 -4.31
C THR A 129 -4.32 -10.81 -3.80
N SER A 130 -5.39 -11.24 -3.11
CA SER A 130 -6.32 -10.36 -2.38
C SER A 130 -5.72 -9.74 -1.12
N TYR A 131 -4.59 -10.26 -0.62
CA TYR A 131 -3.88 -9.65 0.49
C TYR A 131 -3.07 -8.46 0.01
N MET A 132 -3.09 -7.38 0.77
CA MET A 132 -2.41 -6.15 0.41
C MET A 132 -1.11 -5.97 1.20
N LEU A 133 -0.11 -5.37 0.55
CA LEU A 133 1.10 -4.97 1.24
C LEU A 133 0.81 -3.78 2.16
N GLY A 134 1.18 -3.88 3.44
CA GLY A 134 0.90 -2.87 4.47
C GLY A 134 1.81 -1.66 4.41
N THR A 135 1.96 -1.04 3.23
CA THR A 135 2.80 0.16 3.02
C THR A 135 2.04 1.47 3.18
N TRP A 136 0.70 1.43 3.24
CA TRP A 136 -0.20 2.55 3.58
C TRP A 136 -0.26 3.72 2.61
N TRP A 137 0.40 3.68 1.47
CA TRP A 137 0.25 4.71 0.44
C TRP A 137 -0.97 4.44 -0.46
N HIS A 138 -1.43 3.20 -0.52
CA HIS A 138 -2.49 2.74 -1.40
C HIS A 138 -3.78 2.49 -0.61
N HIS A 139 -4.86 3.18 -0.97
CA HIS A 139 -6.13 3.12 -0.21
C HIS A 139 -6.84 1.75 -0.25
N GLY A 140 -6.54 0.87 -1.22
CA GLY A 140 -7.07 -0.50 -1.25
C GLY A 140 -6.79 -1.31 0.02
N ILE A 141 -5.84 -0.85 0.86
CA ILE A 141 -5.56 -1.49 2.15
C ILE A 141 -6.77 -1.56 3.08
N ILE A 142 -7.74 -0.63 2.95
CA ILE A 142 -8.96 -0.62 3.76
C ILE A 142 -9.98 -1.69 3.33
N GLU A 143 -9.86 -2.24 2.15
CA GLU A 143 -10.74 -3.27 1.59
C GLU A 143 -10.15 -4.68 1.75
N ALA A 144 -8.86 -4.78 2.11
CA ALA A 144 -8.17 -6.06 2.19
C ALA A 144 -8.53 -6.84 3.45
N GLU A 145 -8.72 -8.15 3.33
CA GLU A 145 -8.94 -9.07 4.46
C GLU A 145 -7.68 -9.26 5.32
N ALA A 146 -6.52 -9.10 4.71
CA ALA A 146 -5.25 -9.22 5.40
C ALA A 146 -4.18 -8.32 4.77
N GLN A 147 -3.22 -7.94 5.61
CA GLN A 147 -2.00 -7.25 5.21
C GLN A 147 -0.81 -8.19 5.25
N ILE A 148 0.10 -8.01 4.29
CA ILE A 148 1.44 -8.57 4.34
C ILE A 148 2.36 -7.49 4.92
N SER A 149 2.96 -7.76 6.07
CA SER A 149 3.88 -6.82 6.72
C SER A 149 5.08 -6.51 5.82
N PRO A 150 5.30 -5.24 5.43
CA PRO A 150 6.43 -4.87 4.57
C PRO A 150 7.79 -4.99 5.27
N THR A 151 7.82 -5.20 6.58
CA THR A 151 9.05 -5.29 7.35
C THR A 151 9.50 -6.72 7.64
N SER A 152 8.58 -7.69 7.58
CA SER A 152 8.91 -9.06 8.00
C SER A 152 8.18 -10.16 7.21
N GLY A 153 7.25 -9.80 6.31
CA GLY A 153 6.43 -10.76 5.56
C GLY A 153 5.27 -11.37 6.33
N ARG A 154 5.13 -11.08 7.64
CA ARG A 154 4.04 -11.64 8.45
C ARG A 154 2.67 -11.25 7.89
N ILE A 155 1.76 -12.22 7.82
CA ILE A 155 0.37 -11.98 7.46
C ILE A 155 -0.40 -11.51 8.69
N ILE A 156 -1.14 -10.41 8.54
CA ILE A 156 -1.93 -9.76 9.60
C ILE A 156 -3.35 -9.67 9.09
N HIS A 157 -4.24 -10.52 9.61
CA HIS A 157 -5.67 -10.43 9.31
C HIS A 157 -6.25 -9.18 9.94
N GLN A 158 -7.14 -8.53 9.20
CA GLN A 158 -7.79 -7.30 9.63
C GLN A 158 -9.27 -7.32 9.30
N LYS A 159 -10.02 -6.51 10.04
CA LYS A 159 -11.40 -6.13 9.71
C LYS A 159 -11.47 -4.62 9.78
N VAL A 160 -11.74 -3.99 8.65
CA VAL A 160 -11.83 -2.53 8.56
C VAL A 160 -13.31 -2.15 8.59
N THR A 161 -13.66 -1.17 9.42
CA THR A 161 -15.02 -0.67 9.57
C THR A 161 -15.05 0.84 9.34
N PHE A 162 -15.93 1.30 8.46
CA PHE A 162 -16.16 2.72 8.28
C PHE A 162 -16.82 3.32 9.53
N VAL A 163 -16.24 4.38 10.07
CA VAL A 163 -16.71 5.05 11.28
C VAL A 163 -17.50 6.32 10.95
N GLY A 164 -17.06 7.07 9.95
CA GLY A 164 -17.71 8.34 9.59
C GLY A 164 -16.82 9.27 8.79
N LYS A 165 -17.34 10.49 8.61
CA LYS A 165 -16.60 11.61 7.99
C LYS A 165 -16.11 12.53 9.10
N GLU A 166 -14.88 13.02 8.96
CA GLU A 166 -14.31 13.98 9.91
C GLU A 166 -13.48 15.05 9.18
N GLU A 167 -13.24 16.16 9.86
CA GLU A 167 -12.35 17.22 9.37
C GLU A 167 -11.03 17.17 10.09
N VAL A 168 -9.96 17.03 9.32
CA VAL A 168 -8.59 17.12 9.83
C VAL A 168 -8.03 18.50 9.52
N LYS A 169 -7.72 19.26 10.55
CA LYS A 169 -7.12 20.58 10.45
C LYS A 169 -5.60 20.46 10.45
N THR A 170 -4.97 21.01 9.43
CA THR A 170 -3.52 21.21 9.38
C THR A 170 -3.21 22.69 9.52
N GLN A 171 -1.93 23.05 9.66
CA GLN A 171 -1.52 24.46 9.70
C GLN A 171 -1.93 25.26 8.45
N LYS A 172 -2.11 24.61 7.30
CA LYS A 172 -2.36 25.27 6.01
C LYS A 172 -3.77 25.08 5.49
N LYS A 173 -4.48 24.04 5.90
CA LYS A 173 -5.74 23.64 5.25
C LYS A 173 -6.57 22.70 6.13
N ILE A 174 -7.89 22.72 5.91
CA ILE A 174 -8.83 21.75 6.46
C ILE A 174 -9.11 20.70 5.35
N TYR A 175 -9.00 19.42 5.72
CA TYR A 175 -9.29 18.31 4.84
C TYR A 175 -10.53 17.57 5.35
N LYS A 176 -11.48 17.32 4.44
CA LYS A 176 -12.58 16.39 4.69
C LYS A 176 -12.07 14.97 4.47
N THR A 177 -12.13 14.15 5.49
CA THR A 177 -11.55 12.79 5.50
C THR A 177 -12.61 11.76 5.84
N LEU A 178 -12.31 10.50 5.51
CA LEU A 178 -13.05 9.33 5.93
C LEU A 178 -12.26 8.64 7.04
N ARG A 179 -12.95 8.27 8.12
CA ARG A 179 -12.36 7.55 9.25
C ARG A 179 -12.77 6.08 9.20
N PHE A 180 -11.79 5.23 9.39
CA PHE A 180 -11.93 3.78 9.49
C PHE A 180 -11.24 3.29 10.78
N ASN A 181 -11.75 2.19 11.33
CA ASN A 181 -11.15 1.43 12.44
C ASN A 181 -10.81 0.03 11.97
#